data_033523c212f12cfbcc68ddd009b56cc1
#
_entry.id   033523c212f12cfbcc68ddd009b56cc1
#
_cell.length_a   1.000
_cell.length_b   1.000
_cell.length_c   1.000
_cell.angle_alpha   90.00
_cell.angle_beta   90.00
_cell.angle_gamma   90.00
#
_symmetry.space_group_name_H-M   'P 1'
#
loop_
_entity.id
_entity.type
_entity.pdbx_description
1 polymer ?
#
loop_
_entity_poly.entity_id
_entity_poly.type
_entity_poly.pdbx_seq_one_letter_code
_entity_poly.pdbx_strand_id
1 'polypeptide(L)'
;MCVIIGLFLKDNKLNCNLGSMLSSMLNTMSDRGPDSSGLAIYNRRDIGKIKLTLRSENHQEDFKEIRKELSQKLKLKFSVREHYNHIVLTVSKKDINKVESFLSKSFSNLSLMSSGENIEIFKEVGLPKNVIQKFGINEMNGTHGVGHTRMATESAVTTLGAHPFSTGPDQCLVHNGSLSNHNQLRQKLINEGMEINTENDTEVAASYLSLQIKKGKTLEN
;
A
#
# COMPACT_ATOMS: atom_id res chain seq x y z
N MET A 1 -0.32 10.23 19.49
CA MET A 1 -0.92 11.05 18.41
C MET A 1 -0.27 10.65 17.09
N CYS A 2 -1.05 10.26 16.10
CA CYS A 2 -0.54 9.87 14.77
C CYS A 2 0.23 11.00 14.09
N VAL A 3 1.16 10.66 13.19
CA VAL A 3 1.90 11.66 12.40
C VAL A 3 1.93 11.24 10.93
N ILE A 4 1.80 12.24 10.07
CA ILE A 4 1.95 12.12 8.63
C ILE A 4 3.26 12.77 8.22
N ILE A 5 4.00 12.09 7.34
CA ILE A 5 5.14 12.65 6.62
C ILE A 5 4.88 12.60 5.13
N GLY A 6 5.45 13.53 4.39
CA GLY A 6 5.40 13.54 2.93
C GLY A 6 6.64 14.20 2.35
N LEU A 7 7.15 13.65 1.26
CA LEU A 7 8.31 14.18 0.56
C LEU A 7 8.11 14.07 -0.95
N PHE A 8 8.29 15.16 -1.66
CA PHE A 8 8.30 15.23 -3.10
C PHE A 8 9.64 15.80 -3.58
N LEU A 9 10.38 15.01 -4.36
CA LEU A 9 11.70 15.38 -4.86
C LEU A 9 11.56 16.13 -6.18
N LYS A 10 12.03 17.38 -6.21
CA LYS A 10 12.05 18.20 -7.42
C LYS A 10 13.28 17.92 -8.30
N ASP A 11 14.37 17.41 -7.72
CA ASP A 11 15.58 17.04 -8.44
C ASP A 11 15.69 15.52 -8.55
N ASN A 12 15.68 15.01 -9.76
CA ASN A 12 15.81 13.57 -10.04
C ASN A 12 17.12 12.94 -9.55
N LYS A 13 18.17 13.74 -9.33
CA LYS A 13 19.43 13.26 -8.74
C LYS A 13 19.25 12.74 -7.32
N LEU A 14 18.21 13.17 -6.62
CA LEU A 14 17.89 12.76 -5.26
C LEU A 14 17.01 11.50 -5.19
N ASN A 15 16.53 10.99 -6.33
CA ASN A 15 15.61 9.85 -6.36
C ASN A 15 16.16 8.61 -5.64
N CYS A 16 17.46 8.38 -5.70
CA CYS A 16 18.12 7.27 -4.99
C CYS A 16 18.17 7.46 -3.46
N ASN A 17 17.90 8.66 -2.96
CA ASN A 17 17.91 8.99 -1.55
C ASN A 17 16.51 9.05 -0.92
N LEU A 18 15.44 8.89 -1.72
CA LEU A 18 14.07 9.03 -1.21
C LEU A 18 13.81 8.16 0.02
N GLY A 19 14.18 6.88 -0.06
CA GLY A 19 13.94 5.93 1.02
C GLY A 19 14.66 6.31 2.32
N SER A 20 15.93 6.71 2.24
CA SER A 20 16.69 7.15 3.42
C SER A 20 16.13 8.44 4.03
N MET A 21 15.71 9.40 3.20
CA MET A 21 15.07 10.64 3.65
C MET A 21 13.74 10.38 4.36
N LEU A 22 12.85 9.59 3.75
CA LEU A 22 11.57 9.20 4.36
C LEU A 22 11.77 8.40 5.66
N SER A 23 12.75 7.51 5.68
CA SER A 23 13.12 6.74 6.88
C SER A 23 13.56 7.65 8.03
N SER A 24 14.38 8.64 7.73
CA SER A 24 14.84 9.63 8.72
C SER A 24 13.66 10.43 9.28
N MET A 25 12.77 10.94 8.41
CA MET A 25 11.57 11.65 8.82
C MET A 25 10.66 10.78 9.69
N LEU A 26 10.42 9.53 9.30
CA LEU A 26 9.53 8.62 10.02
C LEU A 26 10.11 8.24 11.39
N ASN A 27 11.42 8.00 11.47
CA ASN A 27 12.09 7.70 12.73
C ASN A 27 12.03 8.87 13.73
N THR A 28 12.17 10.11 13.25
CA THR A 28 12.05 11.31 14.09
C THR A 28 10.67 11.42 14.73
N MET A 29 9.65 10.81 14.11
CA MET A 29 8.26 10.84 14.60
C MET A 29 7.86 9.59 15.39
N SER A 30 8.79 8.68 15.70
CA SER A 30 8.54 7.39 16.36
C SER A 30 7.74 7.49 17.65
N ASP A 31 8.12 8.43 18.52
CA ASP A 31 7.50 8.58 19.85
C ASP A 31 6.03 9.00 19.80
N ARG A 32 5.58 9.49 18.66
CA ARG A 32 4.23 10.00 18.47
C ARG A 32 3.23 8.94 17.95
N GLY A 33 3.72 7.81 17.44
CA GLY A 33 2.87 6.75 16.93
C GLY A 33 3.61 5.40 16.93
N PRO A 34 3.72 4.75 18.08
CA PRO A 34 4.56 3.56 18.23
C PRO A 34 3.89 2.25 17.77
N ASP A 35 2.57 2.26 17.52
CA ASP A 35 1.79 1.02 17.38
C ASP A 35 1.91 0.40 16.00
N SER A 36 1.91 1.21 14.95
CA SER A 36 2.14 0.77 13.58
C SER A 36 2.68 1.90 12.73
N SER A 37 3.37 1.54 11.66
CA SER A 37 3.87 2.50 10.69
C SER A 37 3.85 1.93 9.27
N GLY A 38 3.86 2.82 8.30
CA GLY A 38 3.93 2.43 6.90
C GLY A 38 4.23 3.60 5.99
N LEU A 39 4.60 3.24 4.78
CA LEU A 39 5.01 4.15 3.72
C LEU A 39 4.41 3.72 2.39
N ALA A 40 4.02 4.70 1.60
CA ALA A 40 3.81 4.57 0.17
C ALA A 40 4.96 5.26 -0.55
N ILE A 41 5.59 4.55 -1.47
CA ILE A 41 6.69 5.04 -2.30
C ILE A 41 6.24 4.99 -3.75
N TYR A 42 6.46 6.10 -4.45
CA TYR A 42 6.20 6.22 -5.87
C TYR A 42 7.54 6.25 -6.60
N ASN A 43 7.83 5.15 -7.28
CA ASN A 43 9.06 5.02 -8.02
C ASN A 43 8.83 5.18 -9.53
N ARG A 44 9.90 5.03 -10.32
CA ARG A 44 9.84 5.24 -11.75
C ARG A 44 8.81 4.33 -12.41
N ARG A 45 8.02 4.92 -13.29
CA ARG A 45 7.04 4.22 -14.13
C ARG A 45 7.73 3.24 -15.07
N ASP A 46 7.27 2.01 -15.04
CA ASP A 46 7.65 0.99 -16.01
C ASP A 46 6.50 0.86 -17.03
N ILE A 47 6.66 1.53 -18.16
CA ILE A 47 5.58 1.72 -19.14
C ILE A 47 4.98 0.36 -19.57
N GLY A 48 3.64 0.25 -19.45
CA GLY A 48 2.91 -0.95 -19.82
C GLY A 48 2.95 -2.08 -18.79
N LYS A 49 3.48 -1.81 -17.59
CA LYS A 49 3.47 -2.74 -16.46
C LYS A 49 2.67 -2.19 -15.28
N ILE A 50 2.15 -3.10 -14.49
CA ILE A 50 1.46 -2.82 -13.22
C ILE A 50 2.20 -3.57 -12.11
N LYS A 51 2.35 -2.91 -10.98
CA LYS A 51 2.87 -3.48 -9.74
C LYS A 51 1.70 -3.79 -8.82
N LEU A 52 1.73 -4.96 -8.23
CA LEU A 52 0.87 -5.37 -7.13
C LEU A 52 1.76 -5.56 -5.91
N THR A 53 1.56 -4.77 -4.88
CA THR A 53 2.18 -5.03 -3.58
C THR A 53 1.22 -5.90 -2.78
N LEU A 54 1.63 -7.14 -2.51
CA LEU A 54 0.84 -8.15 -1.81
C LEU A 54 1.51 -8.46 -0.47
N ARG A 55 0.71 -8.74 0.53
CA ARG A 55 1.15 -9.20 1.85
C ARG A 55 0.62 -10.60 2.12
N SER A 56 1.44 -11.43 2.77
CA SER A 56 1.01 -12.70 3.35
C SER A 56 1.60 -12.90 4.75
N GLU A 57 0.83 -13.54 5.63
CA GLU A 57 1.35 -14.02 6.92
C GLU A 57 2.22 -15.27 6.73
N ASN A 58 1.86 -16.11 5.78
CA ASN A 58 2.61 -17.31 5.40
C ASN A 58 3.52 -17.06 4.19
N HIS A 59 4.21 -15.92 4.19
CA HIS A 59 4.90 -15.36 3.04
C HIS A 59 5.93 -16.31 2.38
N GLN A 60 6.64 -17.12 3.17
CA GLN A 60 7.66 -18.04 2.63
C GLN A 60 7.07 -19.09 1.69
N GLU A 61 5.91 -19.65 2.02
CA GLU A 61 5.22 -20.64 1.19
C GLU A 61 4.41 -19.97 0.07
N ASP A 62 3.61 -18.97 0.42
CA ASP A 62 2.74 -18.29 -0.55
C ASP A 62 3.53 -17.64 -1.68
N PHE A 63 4.65 -16.95 -1.38
CA PHE A 63 5.45 -16.30 -2.43
C PHE A 63 6.15 -17.29 -3.35
N LYS A 64 6.55 -18.45 -2.83
CA LYS A 64 7.10 -19.54 -3.63
C LYS A 64 6.02 -20.13 -4.55
N GLU A 65 4.83 -20.35 -4.00
CA GLU A 65 3.71 -20.92 -4.77
C GLU A 65 3.21 -19.93 -5.83
N ILE A 66 3.10 -18.63 -5.52
CA ILE A 66 2.74 -17.57 -6.50
C ILE A 66 3.68 -17.63 -7.71
N ARG A 67 5.00 -17.69 -7.48
CA ARG A 67 5.98 -17.76 -8.60
C ARG A 67 5.78 -19.01 -9.45
N LYS A 68 5.58 -20.15 -8.81
CA LYS A 68 5.37 -21.42 -9.48
C LYS A 68 4.09 -21.38 -10.32
N GLU A 69 2.99 -20.97 -9.71
CA GLU A 69 1.68 -20.95 -10.35
C GLU A 69 1.61 -19.94 -11.52
N LEU A 70 2.15 -18.75 -11.35
CA LEU A 70 2.20 -17.76 -12.42
C LEU A 70 3.06 -18.24 -13.60
N SER A 71 4.17 -18.91 -13.33
CA SER A 71 5.04 -19.46 -14.38
C SER A 71 4.42 -20.63 -15.09
N GLN A 72 3.88 -21.60 -14.35
CA GLN A 72 3.44 -22.88 -14.88
C GLN A 72 2.01 -22.86 -15.41
N LYS A 73 1.06 -22.35 -14.64
CA LYS A 73 -0.36 -22.32 -15.02
C LYS A 73 -0.71 -21.18 -15.95
N LEU A 74 -0.25 -19.97 -15.64
CA LEU A 74 -0.59 -18.79 -16.42
C LEU A 74 0.40 -18.52 -17.55
N LYS A 75 1.61 -19.09 -17.49
CA LYS A 75 2.72 -18.89 -18.45
C LYS A 75 3.01 -17.42 -18.73
N LEU A 76 2.95 -16.59 -17.69
CA LEU A 76 3.15 -15.14 -17.77
C LEU A 76 4.63 -14.77 -17.57
N LYS A 77 5.02 -13.65 -18.17
CA LYS A 77 6.28 -12.95 -17.83
C LYS A 77 6.00 -11.97 -16.70
N PHE A 78 6.73 -12.08 -15.63
CA PHE A 78 6.63 -11.21 -14.45
C PHE A 78 8.00 -11.02 -13.80
N SER A 79 8.11 -10.03 -12.95
CA SER A 79 9.23 -9.88 -12.02
C SER A 79 8.72 -9.75 -10.59
N VAL A 80 9.57 -10.12 -9.64
CA VAL A 80 9.22 -10.17 -8.23
C VAL A 80 10.34 -9.57 -7.41
N ARG A 81 9.98 -8.73 -6.44
CA ARG A 81 10.86 -8.29 -5.35
C ARG A 81 10.21 -8.62 -4.03
N GLU A 82 10.93 -9.28 -3.15
CA GLU A 82 10.44 -9.64 -1.83
C GLU A 82 11.00 -8.68 -0.78
N HIS A 83 10.13 -8.27 0.12
CA HIS A 83 10.42 -7.39 1.24
C HIS A 83 9.73 -7.96 2.48
N TYR A 84 10.40 -8.84 3.22
CA TYR A 84 9.88 -9.55 4.37
C TYR A 84 8.55 -10.26 4.03
N ASN A 85 7.43 -9.87 4.64
CA ASN A 85 6.09 -10.43 4.38
C ASN A 85 5.30 -9.71 3.26
N HIS A 86 5.97 -8.86 2.50
CA HIS A 86 5.43 -8.21 1.31
C HIS A 86 6.18 -8.66 0.05
N ILE A 87 5.46 -8.77 -1.05
CA ILE A 87 6.00 -9.08 -2.38
C ILE A 87 5.48 -8.04 -3.37
N VAL A 88 6.38 -7.45 -4.14
CA VAL A 88 6.04 -6.59 -5.27
C VAL A 88 6.09 -7.41 -6.53
N LEU A 89 4.92 -7.77 -7.05
CA LEU A 89 4.75 -8.49 -8.29
C LEU A 89 4.52 -7.50 -9.43
N THR A 90 5.38 -7.52 -10.43
CA THR A 90 5.25 -6.65 -11.63
C THR A 90 4.86 -7.50 -12.82
N VAL A 91 3.72 -7.15 -13.43
CA VAL A 91 3.14 -7.87 -14.58
C VAL A 91 2.80 -6.91 -15.71
N SER A 92 2.57 -7.44 -16.91
CA SER A 92 2.08 -6.62 -18.02
C SER A 92 0.66 -6.11 -17.73
N LYS A 93 0.40 -4.84 -18.08
CA LYS A 93 -0.93 -4.22 -17.91
C LYS A 93 -2.07 -5.02 -18.57
N LYS A 94 -1.79 -5.68 -19.68
CA LYS A 94 -2.77 -6.54 -20.39
C LYS A 94 -3.17 -7.79 -19.59
N ASP A 95 -2.31 -8.24 -18.68
CA ASP A 95 -2.50 -9.49 -17.93
C ASP A 95 -3.05 -9.24 -16.51
N ILE A 96 -3.21 -7.98 -16.09
CA ILE A 96 -3.54 -7.62 -14.71
C ILE A 96 -4.83 -8.27 -14.21
N ASN A 97 -5.92 -8.18 -14.97
CA ASN A 97 -7.21 -8.75 -14.56
C ASN A 97 -7.14 -10.27 -14.38
N LYS A 98 -6.35 -10.94 -15.24
CA LYS A 98 -6.13 -12.39 -15.15
C LYS A 98 -5.35 -12.75 -13.89
N VAL A 99 -4.33 -11.95 -13.57
CA VAL A 99 -3.50 -12.16 -12.37
C VAL A 99 -4.30 -11.88 -11.10
N GLU A 100 -5.02 -10.77 -11.00
CA GLU A 100 -5.84 -10.44 -9.84
C GLU A 100 -6.93 -11.49 -9.59
N SER A 101 -7.66 -11.91 -10.64
CA SER A 101 -8.66 -12.98 -10.53
C SER A 101 -8.04 -14.32 -10.12
N PHE A 102 -6.84 -14.63 -10.57
CA PHE A 102 -6.14 -15.83 -10.17
C PHE A 102 -5.70 -15.76 -8.70
N LEU A 103 -5.07 -14.67 -8.29
CA LEU A 103 -4.59 -14.48 -6.91
C LEU A 103 -5.74 -14.54 -5.91
N SER A 104 -6.84 -13.86 -6.18
CA SER A 104 -8.00 -13.83 -5.28
C SER A 104 -8.67 -15.20 -5.11
N LYS A 105 -8.64 -16.06 -6.14
CA LYS A 105 -9.23 -17.41 -6.10
C LYS A 105 -8.31 -18.45 -5.47
N SER A 106 -7.00 -18.29 -5.66
CA SER A 106 -6.02 -19.32 -5.28
C SER A 106 -5.37 -19.08 -3.92
N PHE A 107 -5.39 -17.85 -3.43
CA PHE A 107 -4.68 -17.43 -2.22
C PHE A 107 -5.58 -16.58 -1.31
N SER A 108 -6.32 -17.21 -0.44
CA SER A 108 -7.20 -16.50 0.52
C SER A 108 -6.45 -15.68 1.57
N ASN A 109 -5.16 -15.99 1.78
CA ASN A 109 -4.31 -15.34 2.79
C ASN A 109 -3.57 -14.12 2.27
N LEU A 110 -3.68 -13.81 0.97
CA LEU A 110 -3.07 -12.63 0.41
C LEU A 110 -3.91 -11.39 0.65
N SER A 111 -3.25 -10.32 1.01
CA SER A 111 -3.85 -9.00 1.10
C SER A 111 -3.17 -8.06 0.10
N LEU A 112 -3.97 -7.38 -0.72
CA LEU A 112 -3.48 -6.36 -1.65
C LEU A 112 -3.23 -5.06 -0.88
N MET A 113 -1.98 -4.61 -0.87
CA MET A 113 -1.57 -3.36 -0.22
C MET A 113 -1.65 -2.18 -1.17
N SER A 114 -1.28 -2.37 -2.44
CA SER A 114 -1.40 -1.36 -3.50
C SER A 114 -1.37 -2.00 -4.89
N SER A 115 -1.98 -1.30 -5.86
CA SER A 115 -1.93 -1.62 -7.29
C SER A 115 -1.68 -0.36 -8.08
N GLY A 116 -0.79 -0.39 -9.07
CA GLY A 116 -0.50 0.76 -9.92
C GLY A 116 0.78 0.64 -10.72
N GLU A 117 1.04 1.62 -11.56
CA GLU A 117 2.27 1.68 -12.37
C GLU A 117 3.49 2.13 -11.53
N ASN A 118 3.24 2.92 -10.46
CA ASN A 118 4.30 3.60 -9.69
C ASN A 118 4.32 3.24 -8.21
N ILE A 119 3.14 3.02 -7.60
CA ILE A 119 2.98 2.91 -6.14
C ILE A 119 3.42 1.56 -5.59
N GLU A 120 4.08 1.60 -4.43
CA GLU A 120 4.39 0.45 -3.60
C GLU A 120 4.12 0.82 -2.14
N ILE A 121 3.35 0.01 -1.41
CA ILE A 121 3.02 0.25 0.00
C ILE A 121 3.61 -0.84 0.87
N PHE A 122 4.34 -0.40 1.89
CA PHE A 122 4.93 -1.23 2.93
C PHE A 122 4.44 -0.74 4.30
N LYS A 123 3.78 -1.60 5.06
CA LYS A 123 3.23 -1.25 6.36
C LYS A 123 3.23 -2.45 7.30
N GLU A 124 3.43 -2.18 8.59
CA GLU A 124 3.47 -3.24 9.60
C GLU A 124 3.18 -2.67 10.98
N VAL A 125 2.79 -3.54 11.90
CA VAL A 125 2.73 -3.26 13.32
C VAL A 125 4.13 -3.05 13.87
N GLY A 126 4.28 -2.05 14.72
CA GLY A 126 5.50 -1.73 15.46
C GLY A 126 6.13 -0.39 15.08
N LEU A 127 7.25 -0.14 15.75
CA LEU A 127 7.99 1.11 15.63
C LEU A 127 8.53 1.34 14.22
N PRO A 128 8.58 2.59 13.75
CA PRO A 128 9.13 2.97 12.44
C PRO A 128 10.49 2.34 12.14
N LYS A 129 11.42 2.36 13.10
CA LYS A 129 12.75 1.76 12.94
C LYS A 129 12.69 0.30 12.51
N ASN A 130 11.81 -0.48 13.15
CA ASN A 130 11.66 -1.90 12.85
C ASN A 130 11.04 -2.12 11.47
N VAL A 131 10.04 -1.32 11.11
CA VAL A 131 9.35 -1.38 9.81
C VAL A 131 10.31 -1.00 8.68
N ILE A 132 11.08 0.06 8.85
CA ILE A 132 12.11 0.50 7.89
C ILE A 132 13.14 -0.61 7.65
N GLN A 133 13.63 -1.24 8.72
CA GLN A 133 14.62 -2.32 8.64
C GLN A 133 14.03 -3.57 7.97
N LYS A 134 12.81 -3.99 8.37
CA LYS A 134 12.14 -5.17 7.82
C LYS A 134 11.96 -5.10 6.31
N PHE A 135 11.60 -3.94 5.79
CA PHE A 135 11.31 -3.77 4.37
C PHE A 135 12.49 -3.25 3.54
N GLY A 136 13.61 -2.86 4.19
CA GLY A 136 14.75 -2.27 3.49
C GLY A 136 14.43 -0.90 2.89
N ILE A 137 13.60 -0.09 3.56
CA ILE A 137 13.10 1.19 3.03
C ILE A 137 14.25 2.16 2.68
N ASN A 138 15.34 2.15 3.45
CA ASN A 138 16.48 3.05 3.22
C ASN A 138 17.06 2.97 1.80
N GLU A 139 16.95 1.81 1.17
CA GLU A 139 17.54 1.53 -0.15
C GLU A 139 16.53 1.77 -1.29
N MET A 140 15.30 2.15 -0.96
CA MET A 140 14.26 2.34 -1.97
C MET A 140 14.41 3.68 -2.68
N ASN A 141 14.25 3.62 -4.00
CA ASN A 141 14.31 4.77 -4.88
C ASN A 141 12.89 5.24 -5.23
N GLY A 142 12.76 6.53 -5.53
CA GLY A 142 11.48 7.06 -5.96
C GLY A 142 11.51 8.57 -6.18
N THR A 143 10.39 9.12 -6.60
CA THR A 143 10.22 10.56 -6.85
C THR A 143 9.51 11.27 -5.70
N HIS A 144 8.62 10.56 -5.02
CA HIS A 144 7.90 11.06 -3.85
C HIS A 144 7.38 9.89 -3.02
N GLY A 145 6.98 10.20 -1.80
CA GLY A 145 6.37 9.23 -0.90
C GLY A 145 5.65 9.89 0.26
N VAL A 146 4.75 9.14 0.87
CA VAL A 146 4.07 9.52 2.10
C VAL A 146 4.21 8.42 3.13
N GLY A 147 4.29 8.79 4.38
CA GLY A 147 4.38 7.84 5.49
C GLY A 147 3.50 8.27 6.65
N HIS A 148 3.26 7.31 7.52
CA HIS A 148 2.41 7.49 8.68
C HIS A 148 2.92 6.67 9.86
N THR A 149 2.90 7.26 11.05
CA THR A 149 3.03 6.56 12.33
C THR A 149 1.70 6.63 13.07
N ARG A 150 1.22 5.49 13.54
CA ARG A 150 -0.09 5.37 14.18
C ARG A 150 0.04 5.14 15.67
N MET A 151 -0.79 5.87 16.42
CA MET A 151 -1.18 5.56 17.78
C MET A 151 -2.65 5.16 17.75
N ALA A 152 -2.94 3.90 17.97
CA ALA A 152 -4.30 3.39 17.92
C ALA A 152 -5.07 3.80 19.16
N THR A 153 -6.24 4.41 18.97
CA THR A 153 -7.12 4.85 20.08
C THR A 153 -8.44 4.08 20.10
N GLU A 154 -8.98 3.71 18.94
CA GLU A 154 -10.33 3.18 18.82
C GLU A 154 -10.44 1.85 18.07
N SER A 155 -9.41 1.44 17.33
CA SER A 155 -9.43 0.22 16.54
C SER A 155 -8.20 -0.65 16.79
N ALA A 156 -8.32 -1.96 16.53
CA ALA A 156 -7.25 -2.93 16.74
C ALA A 156 -5.96 -2.54 16.00
N VAL A 157 -4.82 -2.82 16.65
CA VAL A 157 -3.49 -2.66 16.05
C VAL A 157 -3.22 -3.86 15.15
N THR A 158 -3.43 -3.67 13.87
CA THR A 158 -3.19 -4.71 12.85
C THR A 158 -2.42 -4.12 11.68
N THR A 159 -1.71 -4.97 10.95
CA THR A 159 -0.99 -4.55 9.74
C THR A 159 -1.94 -3.98 8.68
N LEU A 160 -3.10 -4.59 8.49
CA LEU A 160 -4.11 -4.10 7.53
C LEU A 160 -4.65 -2.74 7.93
N GLY A 161 -4.87 -2.52 9.23
CA GLY A 161 -5.33 -1.24 9.79
C GLY A 161 -4.27 -0.14 9.87
N ALA A 162 -3.00 -0.43 9.54
CA ALA A 162 -1.96 0.58 9.43
C ALA A 162 -2.13 1.41 8.14
N HIS A 163 -1.65 2.66 8.18
CA HIS A 163 -1.61 3.53 6.99
C HIS A 163 -0.32 3.32 6.18
N PRO A 164 -0.31 3.67 4.87
CA PRO A 164 -1.39 4.23 4.04
C PRO A 164 -2.45 3.21 3.63
N PHE A 165 -3.61 3.71 3.17
CA PHE A 165 -4.65 2.93 2.51
C PHE A 165 -4.67 3.22 1.02
N SER A 166 -4.70 2.17 0.20
CA SER A 166 -4.84 2.24 -1.26
C SER A 166 -6.05 1.42 -1.68
N THR A 167 -7.00 2.04 -2.34
CA THR A 167 -8.26 1.43 -2.78
C THR A 167 -8.51 1.64 -4.27
N GLY A 168 -7.52 2.19 -4.97
CA GLY A 168 -7.53 2.40 -6.41
C GLY A 168 -6.10 2.51 -6.96
N PRO A 169 -5.92 2.46 -8.30
CA PRO A 169 -4.61 2.41 -8.92
C PRO A 169 -3.82 3.72 -8.72
N ASP A 170 -2.53 3.58 -8.34
CA ASP A 170 -1.58 4.68 -8.14
C ASP A 170 -2.04 5.76 -7.14
N GLN A 171 -2.90 5.42 -6.20
CA GLN A 171 -3.39 6.35 -5.19
C GLN A 171 -3.33 5.74 -3.79
N CYS A 172 -3.07 6.57 -2.81
CA CYS A 172 -3.19 6.20 -1.41
C CYS A 172 -3.63 7.40 -0.56
N LEU A 173 -4.14 7.09 0.61
CA LEU A 173 -4.55 8.09 1.61
C LEU A 173 -3.87 7.79 2.94
N VAL A 174 -3.37 8.86 3.56
CA VAL A 174 -3.00 8.91 4.98
C VAL A 174 -3.87 9.94 5.68
N HIS A 175 -4.29 9.66 6.90
CA HIS A 175 -5.19 10.51 7.64
C HIS A 175 -4.79 10.55 9.12
N ASN A 176 -4.88 11.71 9.71
CA ASN A 176 -4.70 11.91 11.15
C ASN A 176 -5.89 12.72 11.66
N GLY A 177 -6.95 12.01 12.01
CA GLY A 177 -8.21 12.57 12.44
C GLY A 177 -9.27 11.50 12.58
N SER A 178 -10.53 11.89 12.66
CA SER A 178 -11.68 11.01 12.72
C SER A 178 -12.78 11.47 11.76
N LEU A 179 -13.31 10.53 10.98
CA LEU A 179 -14.41 10.76 10.06
C LEU A 179 -15.73 10.40 10.75
N SER A 180 -16.47 11.39 11.20
CA SER A 180 -17.65 11.21 12.08
C SER A 180 -18.78 10.37 11.44
N ASN A 181 -18.93 10.41 10.12
CA ASN A 181 -19.99 9.69 9.39
C ASN A 181 -19.51 8.42 8.67
N HIS A 182 -18.33 7.89 9.03
CA HIS A 182 -17.70 6.79 8.30
C HIS A 182 -18.57 5.53 8.21
N ASN A 183 -19.37 5.21 9.20
CA ASN A 183 -20.23 4.02 9.18
C ASN A 183 -21.34 4.12 8.12
N GLN A 184 -21.98 5.28 7.99
CA GLN A 184 -23.00 5.49 6.95
C GLN A 184 -22.36 5.48 5.56
N LEU A 185 -21.17 6.10 5.44
CA LEU A 185 -20.43 6.13 4.18
C LEU A 185 -19.95 4.73 3.79
N ARG A 186 -19.49 3.92 4.73
CA ARG A 186 -19.11 2.52 4.54
C ARG A 186 -20.24 1.73 3.89
N GLN A 187 -21.45 1.80 4.45
CA GLN A 187 -22.60 1.07 3.91
C GLN A 187 -22.94 1.50 2.47
N LYS A 188 -22.89 2.81 2.19
CA LYS A 188 -23.09 3.31 0.83
C LYS A 188 -22.05 2.78 -0.15
N LEU A 189 -20.77 2.77 0.26
CA LEU A 189 -19.68 2.30 -0.60
C LEU A 189 -19.76 0.80 -0.87
N ILE A 190 -20.10 0.00 0.14
CA ILE A 190 -20.31 -1.44 -0.03
C ILE A 190 -21.48 -1.71 -1.00
N ASN A 191 -22.59 -0.97 -0.89
CA ASN A 191 -23.73 -1.07 -1.82
C ASN A 191 -23.36 -0.66 -3.25
N GLU A 192 -22.33 0.19 -3.44
CA GLU A 192 -21.79 0.55 -4.74
C GLU A 192 -20.66 -0.39 -5.23
N GLY A 193 -20.44 -1.50 -4.52
CA GLY A 193 -19.49 -2.55 -4.91
C GLY A 193 -18.03 -2.29 -4.51
N MET A 194 -17.79 -1.38 -3.56
CA MET A 194 -16.46 -1.19 -3.00
C MET A 194 -16.18 -2.21 -1.90
N GLU A 195 -14.98 -2.79 -1.90
CA GLU A 195 -14.50 -3.66 -0.83
C GLU A 195 -13.83 -2.82 0.27
N ILE A 196 -14.22 -3.04 1.51
CA ILE A 196 -13.66 -2.38 2.70
C ILE A 196 -13.34 -3.47 3.71
N ASN A 197 -12.07 -3.64 4.02
CA ASN A 197 -11.55 -4.80 4.75
C ASN A 197 -11.20 -4.52 6.21
N THR A 198 -11.18 -3.26 6.64
CA THR A 198 -10.84 -2.88 8.02
C THR A 198 -11.91 -1.98 8.64
N GLU A 199 -11.87 -1.86 9.96
CA GLU A 199 -12.72 -0.92 10.69
C GLU A 199 -12.20 0.53 10.65
N ASN A 200 -11.06 0.77 9.97
CA ASN A 200 -10.46 2.09 9.91
C ASN A 200 -11.27 3.05 9.00
N ASP A 201 -11.57 4.22 9.52
CA ASP A 201 -12.32 5.27 8.81
C ASP A 201 -11.55 5.82 7.59
N THR A 202 -10.23 5.76 7.61
CA THR A 202 -9.38 6.18 6.50
C THR A 202 -9.54 5.27 5.28
N GLU A 203 -9.77 3.97 5.46
CA GLU A 203 -10.08 3.08 4.35
C GLU A 203 -11.40 3.47 3.68
N VAL A 204 -12.38 3.87 4.48
CA VAL A 204 -13.67 4.38 3.97
C VAL A 204 -13.47 5.66 3.17
N ALA A 205 -12.66 6.59 3.66
CA ALA A 205 -12.34 7.83 2.95
C ALA A 205 -11.58 7.56 1.64
N ALA A 206 -10.59 6.65 1.66
CA ALA A 206 -9.85 6.23 0.47
C ALA A 206 -10.77 5.61 -0.58
N SER A 207 -11.67 4.71 -0.15
CA SER A 207 -12.66 4.07 -1.02
C SER A 207 -13.62 5.07 -1.64
N TYR A 208 -14.06 6.08 -0.87
CA TYR A 208 -14.88 7.17 -1.39
C TYR A 208 -14.17 7.94 -2.50
N LEU A 209 -12.92 8.35 -2.27
CA LEU A 209 -12.13 9.07 -3.27
C LEU A 209 -11.92 8.21 -4.54
N SER A 210 -11.57 6.94 -4.38
CA SER A 210 -11.42 6.01 -5.50
C SER A 210 -12.70 5.89 -6.33
N LEU A 211 -13.85 5.80 -5.67
CA LEU A 211 -15.14 5.73 -6.34
C LEU A 211 -15.46 7.03 -7.08
N GLN A 212 -15.19 8.21 -6.49
CA GLN A 212 -15.44 9.49 -7.16
C GLN A 212 -14.53 9.66 -8.39
N ILE A 213 -13.27 9.29 -8.29
CA ILE A 213 -12.33 9.30 -9.44
C ILE A 213 -12.81 8.34 -10.54
N LYS A 214 -13.25 7.12 -10.16
CA LYS A 214 -13.84 6.16 -11.11
C LYS A 214 -15.09 6.70 -11.81
N LYS A 215 -15.87 7.54 -11.13
CA LYS A 215 -17.03 8.26 -11.68
C LYS A 215 -16.63 9.50 -12.52
N GLY A 216 -15.34 9.74 -12.73
CA GLY A 216 -14.82 10.84 -13.58
C GLY A 216 -14.68 12.18 -12.87
N LYS A 217 -14.78 12.23 -11.54
CA LYS A 217 -14.50 13.45 -10.78
C LYS A 217 -13.00 13.68 -10.64
N THR A 218 -12.59 14.93 -10.54
CA THR A 218 -11.22 15.35 -10.19
C THR A 218 -11.12 15.63 -8.70
N LEU A 219 -9.90 15.75 -8.18
CA LEU A 219 -9.67 16.11 -6.78
C LEU A 219 -10.07 17.56 -6.44
N GLU A 220 -10.34 18.38 -7.45
CA GLU A 220 -10.75 19.78 -7.32
C GLU A 220 -12.29 19.94 -7.25
N ASN A 221 -13.05 18.90 -7.56
CA ASN A 221 -14.50 18.82 -7.55
C ASN A 221 -15.01 17.92 -6.40
#